data_24bd322a4859f3654a96c90c7bedceaa
#
_entry.id   24bd322a4859f3654a96c90c7bedceaa
#
_cell.length_a   1.000
_cell.length_b   1.000
_cell.length_c   1.000
_cell.angle_alpha   90.00
_cell.angle_beta   90.00
_cell.angle_gamma   90.00
#
_symmetry.space_group_name_H-M   'P 1'
#
loop_
_entity.id
_entity.type
_entity.pdbx_description
1 polymer ?
#
loop_
_entity_poly.entity_id
_entity_poly.type
_entity_poly.pdbx_seq_one_letter_code
_entity_poly.pdbx_strand_id
1 'polypeptide(L)'
;NAAQQKAVQLAHEEAELVAGAKLPAAKFDSRGEVFSLGSGAFGGKAALSGDAAGQAKALAEYLNIGKKGRVSIVGFDNDAATAKKRAEALRDALVAGGVAASRLQVTGTKGAANKTRAAEVVVAP
;
A
#
# COMPACT_ATOMS: atom_id res chain seq x y z
N ASN A 1 -19.97 9.52 3.37
CA ASN A 1 -20.85 9.86 4.50
C ASN A 1 -20.40 9.13 5.76
N ALA A 2 -21.02 9.42 6.89
CA ALA A 2 -20.62 8.86 8.17
C ALA A 2 -20.69 7.33 8.21
N ALA A 3 -21.69 6.73 7.60
CA ALA A 3 -21.83 5.27 7.57
C ALA A 3 -20.71 4.61 6.77
N GLN A 4 -20.33 5.19 5.63
CA GLN A 4 -19.25 4.68 4.81
C GLN A 4 -17.91 4.84 5.51
N GLN A 5 -17.68 5.98 6.17
CA GLN A 5 -16.44 6.22 6.93
C GLN A 5 -16.31 5.23 8.08
N LYS A 6 -17.40 4.95 8.77
CA LYS A 6 -17.40 3.96 9.86
C LYS A 6 -17.11 2.56 9.34
N ALA A 7 -17.69 2.18 8.20
CA ALA A 7 -17.44 0.87 7.60
C ALA A 7 -15.97 0.71 7.20
N VAL A 8 -15.37 1.75 6.64
CA VAL A 8 -13.93 1.75 6.30
C VAL A 8 -13.09 1.64 7.56
N GLN A 9 -13.41 2.39 8.59
CA GLN A 9 -12.68 2.33 9.86
C GLN A 9 -12.73 0.94 10.48
N LEU A 10 -13.90 0.30 10.49
CA LEU A 10 -14.05 -1.05 11.01
C LEU A 10 -13.24 -2.06 10.19
N ALA A 11 -13.21 -1.92 8.87
CA ALA A 11 -12.40 -2.77 8.01
C ALA A 11 -10.91 -2.57 8.28
N HIS A 12 -10.46 -1.33 8.52
CA HIS A 12 -9.07 -1.05 8.91
C HIS A 12 -8.73 -1.77 10.21
N GLU A 13 -9.59 -1.64 11.22
CA GLU A 13 -9.37 -2.25 12.54
C GLU A 13 -9.31 -3.77 12.44
N GLU A 14 -10.22 -4.38 11.68
CA GLU A 14 -10.23 -5.82 11.46
C GLU A 14 -8.95 -6.29 10.79
N ALA A 15 -8.52 -5.61 9.74
CA ALA A 15 -7.30 -5.96 9.02
C ALA A 15 -6.08 -5.88 9.93
N GLU A 16 -5.98 -4.83 10.73
CA GLU A 16 -4.86 -4.65 11.66
C GLU A 16 -4.87 -5.71 12.74
N LEU A 17 -6.03 -6.08 13.23
CA LEU A 17 -6.16 -7.12 14.26
C LEU A 17 -5.73 -8.48 13.72
N VAL A 18 -6.19 -8.85 12.54
CA VAL A 18 -5.85 -10.13 11.91
C VAL A 18 -4.35 -10.19 11.57
N ALA A 19 -3.81 -9.11 11.05
CA ALA A 19 -2.40 -9.05 10.66
C ALA A 19 -1.45 -8.94 11.85
N GLY A 20 -1.93 -8.41 12.98
CA GLY A 20 -1.07 -8.09 14.12
C GLY A 20 -0.12 -6.93 13.83
N ALA A 21 -0.51 -6.02 12.94
CA ALA A 21 0.32 -4.89 12.51
C ALA A 21 -0.58 -3.74 12.09
N LYS A 22 -0.03 -2.53 12.05
CA LYS A 22 -0.75 -1.33 11.64
C LYS A 22 -0.74 -1.16 10.14
N LEU A 23 -1.83 -0.60 9.60
CA LEU A 23 -1.88 -0.16 8.22
C LEU A 23 -0.99 1.06 8.01
N PRO A 24 -0.49 1.27 6.77
CA PRO A 24 0.15 2.54 6.43
C PRO A 24 -0.82 3.71 6.57
N ALA A 25 -0.29 4.92 6.63
CA ALA A 25 -1.12 6.13 6.67
C ALA A 25 -2.03 6.19 5.43
N ALA A 26 -3.29 6.48 5.64
CA ALA A 26 -4.29 6.48 4.58
C ALA A 26 -5.01 7.82 4.49
N LYS A 27 -5.40 8.18 3.27
CA LYS A 27 -6.24 9.35 3.00
C LYS A 27 -7.16 9.04 1.83
N PHE A 28 -8.20 9.83 1.66
CA PHE A 28 -9.06 9.76 0.48
C PHE A 28 -8.82 10.98 -0.40
N ASP A 29 -8.70 10.74 -1.69
CA ASP A 29 -8.65 11.81 -2.70
C ASP A 29 -9.42 11.35 -3.94
N SER A 30 -9.29 12.10 -5.06
CA SER A 30 -10.02 11.80 -6.29
C SER A 30 -9.71 10.42 -6.87
N ARG A 31 -8.60 9.82 -6.53
CA ARG A 31 -8.20 8.49 -7.00
C ARG A 31 -8.85 7.37 -6.20
N GLY A 32 -9.32 7.66 -5.00
CA GLY A 32 -9.86 6.68 -4.06
C GLY A 32 -9.13 6.72 -2.73
N GLU A 33 -9.00 5.59 -2.08
CA GLU A 33 -8.24 5.49 -0.83
C GLU A 33 -6.76 5.28 -1.14
N VAL A 34 -5.90 6.13 -0.59
CA VAL A 34 -4.46 6.12 -0.85
C VAL A 34 -3.71 5.81 0.43
N PHE A 35 -2.97 4.71 0.42
CA PHE A 35 -2.05 4.35 1.50
C PHE A 35 -0.65 4.77 1.11
N SER A 36 0.03 5.50 2.00
CA SER A 36 1.37 6.04 1.72
C SER A 36 2.41 5.39 2.60
N LEU A 37 3.53 4.99 1.99
CA LEU A 37 4.70 4.49 2.70
C LEU A 37 5.86 5.44 2.42
N GLY A 38 6.54 5.89 3.48
CA GLY A 38 7.68 6.79 3.37
C GLY A 38 8.97 6.06 3.03
N SER A 39 10.05 6.83 2.85
CA SER A 39 11.37 6.28 2.51
C SER A 39 11.91 5.31 3.56
N GLY A 40 11.52 5.47 4.83
CA GLY A 40 11.90 4.54 5.90
C GLY A 40 11.28 3.15 5.77
N ALA A 41 10.29 2.97 4.90
CA ALA A 41 9.69 1.67 4.63
C ALA A 41 10.61 0.78 3.78
N PHE A 42 11.62 1.35 3.14
CA PHE A 42 12.50 0.63 2.24
C PHE A 42 13.93 0.64 2.76
N GLY A 43 14.45 -0.55 3.09
CA GLY A 43 15.86 -0.73 3.40
C GLY A 43 16.67 -0.77 2.11
N GLY A 44 17.88 -0.26 2.13
CA GLY A 44 18.64 -0.09 0.90
C GLY A 44 17.88 0.82 -0.04
N LYS A 45 17.61 0.40 -1.26
CA LYS A 45 16.89 1.22 -2.24
C LYS A 45 15.43 0.79 -2.44
N ALA A 46 15.15 -0.51 -2.36
CA ALA A 46 13.83 -1.02 -2.71
C ALA A 46 13.32 -2.18 -1.86
N ALA A 47 14.13 -2.73 -0.94
CA ALA A 47 13.69 -3.83 -0.08
C ALA A 47 12.82 -3.30 1.06
N LEU A 48 11.70 -3.96 1.33
CA LEU A 48 10.84 -3.56 2.45
C LEU A 48 11.52 -3.80 3.79
N SER A 49 11.42 -2.82 4.69
CA SER A 49 11.86 -2.98 6.08
C SER A 49 10.91 -3.91 6.84
N GLY A 50 11.32 -4.36 8.03
CA GLY A 50 10.47 -5.20 8.86
C GLY A 50 9.14 -4.56 9.21
N ASP A 51 9.14 -3.27 9.55
CA ASP A 51 7.91 -2.53 9.85
C ASP A 51 7.02 -2.42 8.61
N ALA A 52 7.61 -2.17 7.46
CA ALA A 52 6.86 -2.08 6.21
C ALA A 52 6.29 -3.43 5.79
N ALA A 53 6.98 -4.51 6.08
CA ALA A 53 6.45 -5.85 5.82
C ALA A 53 5.18 -6.11 6.64
N GLY A 54 5.16 -5.68 7.90
CA GLY A 54 3.95 -5.74 8.73
C GLY A 54 2.82 -4.87 8.19
N GLN A 55 3.14 -3.65 7.75
CA GLN A 55 2.17 -2.76 7.12
C GLN A 55 1.60 -3.37 5.84
N ALA A 56 2.43 -4.00 5.02
CA ALA A 56 1.97 -4.66 3.81
C ALA A 56 1.06 -5.85 4.13
N LYS A 57 1.35 -6.59 5.19
CA LYS A 57 0.50 -7.69 5.63
C LYS A 57 -0.89 -7.18 6.06
N ALA A 58 -0.94 -6.10 6.83
CA ALA A 58 -2.20 -5.48 7.22
C ALA A 58 -2.97 -4.97 5.99
N LEU A 59 -2.26 -4.38 5.04
CA LEU A 59 -2.87 -3.89 3.81
C LEU A 59 -3.45 -5.05 2.98
N ALA A 60 -2.73 -6.17 2.89
CA ALA A 60 -3.23 -7.35 2.19
C ALA A 60 -4.53 -7.87 2.82
N GLU A 61 -4.61 -7.91 4.15
CA GLU A 61 -5.84 -8.29 4.84
C GLU A 61 -6.97 -7.31 4.50
N TYR A 62 -6.69 -6.01 4.54
CA TYR A 62 -7.70 -5.00 4.22
C TYR A 62 -8.20 -5.15 2.77
N LEU A 63 -7.31 -5.39 1.83
CA LEU A 63 -7.67 -5.54 0.42
C LEU A 63 -8.51 -6.79 0.15
N ASN A 64 -8.47 -7.77 1.04
CA ASN A 64 -9.27 -8.98 0.95
C ASN A 64 -10.58 -8.91 1.71
N ILE A 65 -10.81 -7.85 2.48
CA ILE A 65 -12.08 -7.62 3.16
C ILE A 65 -13.06 -7.01 2.16
N GLY A 66 -14.10 -7.76 1.85
CA GLY A 66 -15.08 -7.35 0.85
C GLY A 66 -14.51 -7.34 -0.57
N LYS A 67 -15.33 -6.87 -1.51
CA LYS A 67 -14.91 -6.78 -2.90
C LYS A 67 -14.32 -5.40 -3.15
N LYS A 68 -13.02 -5.37 -3.40
CA LYS A 68 -12.31 -4.15 -3.77
C LYS A 68 -12.03 -4.17 -5.26
N GLY A 69 -11.96 -3.00 -5.87
CA GLY A 69 -11.62 -2.86 -7.27
C GLY A 69 -10.12 -3.05 -7.53
N ARG A 70 -9.67 -2.47 -8.63
CA ARG A 70 -8.24 -2.48 -8.97
C ARG A 70 -7.43 -1.69 -7.98
N VAL A 71 -6.21 -2.14 -7.77
CA VAL A 71 -5.26 -1.52 -6.86
C VAL A 71 -4.05 -1.10 -7.67
N SER A 72 -3.69 0.17 -7.59
CA SER A 72 -2.49 0.70 -8.25
C SER A 72 -1.41 0.90 -7.21
N ILE A 73 -0.22 0.39 -7.50
CA ILE A 73 0.95 0.54 -6.63
C ILE A 73 1.94 1.43 -7.36
N VAL A 74 2.27 2.57 -6.77
CA VAL A 74 3.16 3.56 -7.38
C VAL A 74 4.39 3.71 -6.50
N GLY A 75 5.57 3.49 -7.07
CA GLY A 75 6.83 3.75 -6.40
C GLY A 75 7.38 5.11 -6.83
N PHE A 76 8.13 5.76 -5.94
CA PHE A 76 8.76 7.06 -6.20
C PHE A 76 10.24 6.98 -5.89
N ASP A 77 11.05 7.52 -6.80
CA ASP A 77 12.47 7.73 -6.61
C ASP A 77 12.98 8.60 -7.76
N ASN A 78 14.12 9.25 -7.56
CA ASN A 78 14.75 10.02 -8.65
C ASN A 78 15.25 9.10 -9.76
N ASP A 79 15.53 7.84 -9.44
CA ASP A 79 15.85 6.81 -10.41
C ASP A 79 14.58 6.01 -10.74
N ALA A 80 14.15 6.06 -11.99
CA ALA A 80 12.91 5.41 -12.43
C ALA A 80 12.92 3.89 -12.19
N ALA A 81 14.07 3.25 -12.35
CA ALA A 81 14.19 1.80 -12.13
C ALA A 81 14.01 1.47 -10.64
N THR A 82 14.58 2.28 -9.75
CA THR A 82 14.39 2.11 -8.30
C THR A 82 12.93 2.34 -7.91
N ALA A 83 12.30 3.37 -8.48
CA ALA A 83 10.89 3.65 -8.24
C ALA A 83 10.03 2.43 -8.57
N LYS A 84 10.26 1.82 -9.73
CA LYS A 84 9.52 0.63 -10.14
C LYS A 84 9.79 -0.56 -9.21
N LYS A 85 11.03 -0.75 -8.78
CA LYS A 85 11.39 -1.83 -7.86
C LYS A 85 10.69 -1.69 -6.51
N ARG A 86 10.50 -0.47 -6.03
CA ARG A 86 9.75 -0.22 -4.79
C ARG A 86 8.29 -0.66 -4.95
N ALA A 87 7.67 -0.32 -6.06
CA ALA A 87 6.31 -0.75 -6.34
C ALA A 87 6.21 -2.27 -6.48
N GLU A 88 7.18 -2.89 -7.13
CA GLU A 88 7.23 -4.35 -7.29
C GLU A 88 7.41 -5.05 -5.94
N ALA A 89 8.24 -4.51 -5.06
CA ALA A 89 8.42 -5.08 -3.72
C ALA A 89 7.12 -5.07 -2.92
N LEU A 90 6.35 -3.98 -3.00
CA LEU A 90 5.04 -3.91 -2.37
C LEU A 90 4.06 -4.90 -3.00
N ARG A 91 4.02 -4.98 -4.33
CA ARG A 91 3.18 -5.95 -5.02
C ARG A 91 3.47 -7.36 -4.53
N ASP A 92 4.73 -7.73 -4.49
CA ASP A 92 5.13 -9.08 -4.10
C ASP A 92 4.73 -9.38 -2.66
N ALA A 93 4.85 -8.39 -1.75
CA ALA A 93 4.42 -8.54 -0.37
C ALA A 93 2.91 -8.72 -0.27
N LEU A 94 2.14 -7.97 -1.05
CA LEU A 94 0.69 -8.09 -1.06
C LEU A 94 0.23 -9.44 -1.63
N VAL A 95 0.89 -9.91 -2.67
CA VAL A 95 0.61 -11.23 -3.25
C VAL A 95 0.92 -12.32 -2.23
N ALA A 96 2.05 -12.21 -1.53
CA ALA A 96 2.41 -13.15 -0.46
C ALA A 96 1.39 -13.12 0.67
N GLY A 97 0.72 -12.00 0.90
CA GLY A 97 -0.33 -11.84 1.89
C GLY A 97 -1.71 -12.30 1.41
N GLY A 98 -1.83 -12.80 0.18
CA GLY A 98 -3.07 -13.37 -0.33
C GLY A 98 -3.86 -12.51 -1.31
N VAL A 99 -3.32 -11.36 -1.76
CA VAL A 99 -3.99 -10.53 -2.75
C VAL A 99 -3.72 -11.08 -4.15
N ALA A 100 -4.77 -11.20 -4.96
CA ALA A 100 -4.62 -11.69 -6.33
C ALA A 100 -3.78 -10.72 -7.16
N ALA A 101 -2.75 -11.23 -7.82
CA ALA A 101 -1.85 -10.42 -8.64
C ALA A 101 -2.59 -9.68 -9.75
N SER A 102 -3.66 -10.26 -10.28
CA SER A 102 -4.48 -9.65 -11.34
C SER A 102 -5.17 -8.36 -10.92
N ARG A 103 -5.29 -8.09 -9.63
CA ARG A 103 -5.87 -6.84 -9.12
C ARG A 103 -4.83 -5.71 -9.05
N LEU A 104 -3.55 -6.04 -9.12
CA LEU A 104 -2.47 -5.11 -8.79
C LEU A 104 -1.78 -4.61 -10.06
N GLN A 105 -1.67 -3.29 -10.19
CA GLN A 105 -0.91 -2.65 -11.25
C GLN A 105 0.28 -1.91 -10.64
N VAL A 106 1.45 -2.07 -11.24
CA VAL A 106 2.69 -1.50 -10.73
C VAL A 106 3.17 -0.38 -11.66
N THR A 107 3.50 0.76 -11.08
CA THR A 107 4.05 1.90 -11.82
C THR A 107 5.20 2.50 -11.03
N GLY A 108 6.29 2.79 -11.72
CA GLY A 108 7.38 3.59 -11.16
C GLY A 108 7.27 5.02 -11.67
N THR A 109 7.34 5.98 -10.75
CA THR A 109 7.29 7.39 -11.09
C THR A 109 8.60 8.04 -10.71
N LYS A 110 9.25 8.66 -11.69
CA LYS A 110 10.48 9.41 -11.44
C LYS A 110 10.12 10.69 -10.69
N GLY A 111 10.57 10.80 -9.46
CA GLY A 111 10.30 11.95 -8.60
C GLY A 111 10.83 11.68 -7.21
N ALA A 112 11.13 12.72 -6.46
CA ALA A 112 11.75 12.59 -5.17
C ALA A 112 10.87 11.80 -4.18
N ALA A 113 11.44 10.77 -3.59
CA ALA A 113 10.87 10.11 -2.44
C ALA A 113 11.19 10.93 -1.18
N ASN A 114 10.32 10.86 -0.19
CA ASN A 114 10.54 11.55 1.08
C ASN A 114 10.03 10.71 2.24
N LYS A 115 10.05 11.28 3.44
CA LYS A 115 9.66 10.56 4.67
C LYS A 115 8.20 10.11 4.68
N THR A 116 7.34 10.76 3.89
CA THR A 116 5.91 10.45 3.86
C THR A 116 5.47 9.76 2.59
N ARG A 117 6.29 9.79 1.54
CA ARG A 117 5.92 9.23 0.24
C ARG A 117 7.12 8.67 -0.52
N ALA A 118 7.33 7.38 -0.41
CA ALA A 118 8.25 6.64 -1.27
C ALA A 118 7.48 5.61 -2.11
N ALA A 119 6.26 5.26 -1.69
CA ALA A 119 5.34 4.45 -2.46
C ALA A 119 3.91 4.76 -2.03
N GLU A 120 2.97 4.57 -2.94
CA GLU A 120 1.54 4.70 -2.65
C GLU A 120 0.81 3.46 -3.15
N VAL A 121 -0.19 3.05 -2.38
CA VAL A 121 -1.13 2.01 -2.81
C VAL A 121 -2.48 2.69 -2.93
N VAL A 122 -3.01 2.75 -4.15
CA VAL A 122 -4.25 3.45 -4.46
C VAL A 122 -5.35 2.43 -4.71
N VAL A 123 -6.36 2.46 -3.86
CA VAL A 123 -7.52 1.56 -3.97
C VAL A 123 -8.64 2.35 -4.65
N ALA A 124 -9.00 1.96 -5.87
CA ALA A 124 -10.04 2.64 -6.63
C ALA A 124 -11.37 2.60 -5.87
N PRO A 125 -12.19 3.66 -6.01
CA PRO A 125 -13.48 3.70 -5.34
C PRO A 125 -14.41 2.56 -5.74
#